data_5185ad7bcef6f1c896753e855ebc047c
#
_entry.id   5185ad7bcef6f1c896753e855ebc047c
#
_cell.length_a   1.000
_cell.length_b   1.000
_cell.length_c   1.000
_cell.angle_alpha   90.00
_cell.angle_beta   90.00
_cell.angle_gamma   90.00
#
_symmetry.space_group_name_H-M   'P 1'
#
loop_
_entity.id
_entity.type
_entity.pdbx_description
1 polymer ?
#
loop_
_entity_poly.entity_id
_entity_poly.type
_entity_poly.pdbx_seq_one_letter_code
_entity_poly.pdbx_strand_id
1 'polypeptide(L)'
;MNNLKKATLALATIVACTNTQAIDLVTKGDTTLSVGGYIKAEGVFSSPDDKDSDFEGSTRESRINFKATTLVSDKKVTGFIEGDFYGNYTGYDSGTPELRLRHAYLQVDHVTVGKTWNGQFFAVAPRLTEQLDFYGTGFGTIAGSGIYARPDLTLHYANKGFRFTAQDPISDDANLPDMVVSYSDDISNFGYTLAATARDANTGINDDLDTELGLGVSLATKLTLGKGSLHGSIYTGEGMGVYSGLCTTGALNPGNTASCDAENGELISQTGFSVGYRHVFTPKLRGNMRYGEVNIDNEADTSINIKSANLIYTYLPDLDIGVEWRDRSDTTLPWRQKGQEVEIMAKYKF
;
A
#
# COMPACT_ATOMS: atom_id res chain seq x y z
N MET A 1 30.90 31.82 25.02
CA MET A 1 30.32 32.21 23.72
C MET A 1 30.23 30.95 22.88
N ASN A 2 29.11 30.28 22.91
CA ASN A 2 28.89 28.99 22.24
C ASN A 2 28.06 29.21 21.00
N ASN A 3 28.68 28.98 19.83
CA ASN A 3 27.99 28.91 18.56
C ASN A 3 27.27 27.56 18.44
N LEU A 4 25.99 27.50 18.76
CA LEU A 4 25.12 26.39 18.36
C LEU A 4 24.88 26.50 16.84
N LYS A 5 25.51 25.64 16.08
CA LYS A 5 25.21 25.46 14.66
C LYS A 5 23.77 24.92 14.57
N LYS A 6 22.88 25.70 14.02
CA LYS A 6 21.54 25.29 13.63
C LYS A 6 21.69 24.26 12.50
N ALA A 7 21.51 22.99 12.84
CA ALA A 7 21.31 21.96 11.83
C ALA A 7 19.92 22.17 11.21
N THR A 8 19.87 22.66 10.01
CA THR A 8 18.65 22.72 9.20
C THR A 8 18.36 21.31 8.74
N LEU A 9 17.47 20.63 9.46
CA LEU A 9 16.97 19.32 9.07
C LEU A 9 16.01 19.54 7.89
N ALA A 10 16.49 19.33 6.68
CA ALA A 10 15.64 19.26 5.50
C ALA A 10 14.82 17.97 5.61
N LEU A 11 13.57 18.10 6.05
CA LEU A 11 12.61 17.00 6.06
C LEU A 11 12.27 16.68 4.61
N ALA A 12 12.98 15.68 4.06
CA ALA A 12 12.62 15.10 2.77
C ALA A 12 11.24 14.47 2.93
N THR A 13 10.24 15.02 2.27
CA THR A 13 8.94 14.40 2.10
C THR A 13 9.17 13.12 1.31
N ILE A 14 9.35 12.00 2.00
CA ILE A 14 9.46 10.69 1.37
C ILE A 14 8.05 10.35 0.90
N VAL A 15 7.71 10.80 -0.29
CA VAL A 15 6.80 10.04 -1.13
C VAL A 15 7.49 8.69 -1.26
N ALA A 16 6.87 7.61 -0.81
CA ALA A 16 7.33 6.25 -1.04
C ALA A 16 7.13 5.88 -2.53
N CYS A 17 7.55 6.77 -3.42
CA CYS A 17 7.99 6.39 -4.74
C CYS A 17 9.38 5.78 -4.48
N THR A 18 9.52 4.49 -4.67
CA THR A 18 10.81 3.85 -4.88
C THR A 18 11.68 4.86 -5.65
N ASN A 19 12.91 5.12 -5.18
CA ASN A 19 13.88 5.90 -5.93
C ASN A 19 14.16 5.19 -7.26
N THR A 20 13.23 5.30 -8.19
CA THR A 20 13.46 5.00 -9.60
C THR A 20 14.35 6.12 -10.08
N GLN A 21 15.49 5.79 -10.65
CA GLN A 21 16.31 6.76 -11.35
C GLN A 21 15.54 7.15 -12.62
N ALA A 22 14.64 8.13 -12.49
CA ALA A 22 13.92 8.63 -13.65
C ALA A 22 14.91 9.25 -14.62
N ILE A 23 14.83 8.86 -15.87
CA ILE A 23 15.67 9.39 -16.95
C ILE A 23 15.04 10.69 -17.42
N ASP A 24 15.79 11.79 -17.37
CA ASP A 24 15.34 13.05 -17.93
C ASP A 24 15.37 12.96 -19.45
N LEU A 25 14.21 13.05 -20.07
CA LEU A 25 14.04 12.97 -21.53
C LEU A 25 14.33 14.32 -22.19
N VAL A 26 13.82 15.40 -21.61
CA VAL A 26 13.97 16.74 -22.13
C VAL A 26 13.80 17.79 -21.03
N THR A 27 14.62 18.83 -21.11
CA THR A 27 14.44 20.05 -20.32
C THR A 27 14.27 21.24 -21.28
N LYS A 28 13.20 22.00 -21.10
CA LYS A 28 12.93 23.22 -21.87
C LYS A 28 12.47 24.33 -20.95
N GLY A 29 13.30 25.38 -20.81
CA GLY A 29 13.11 26.42 -19.81
C GLY A 29 13.13 25.81 -18.40
N ASP A 30 12.17 26.13 -17.58
CA ASP A 30 12.04 25.64 -16.22
C ASP A 30 11.31 24.29 -16.09
N THR A 31 11.01 23.64 -17.23
CA THR A 31 10.26 22.37 -17.25
C THR A 31 11.17 21.20 -17.63
N THR A 32 11.20 20.17 -16.81
CA THR A 32 11.84 18.88 -17.09
C THR A 32 10.78 17.79 -17.20
N LEU A 33 10.85 16.99 -18.28
CA LEU A 33 10.08 15.77 -18.46
C LEU A 33 10.99 14.57 -18.25
N SER A 34 10.59 13.67 -17.37
CA SER A 34 11.33 12.44 -17.05
C SER A 34 10.47 11.20 -17.25
N VAL A 35 11.09 10.08 -17.58
CA VAL A 35 10.48 8.75 -17.62
C VAL A 35 11.16 7.85 -16.60
N GLY A 36 10.39 6.98 -15.98
CA GLY A 36 10.88 5.98 -15.04
C GLY A 36 9.95 4.77 -14.96
N GLY A 37 10.34 3.83 -14.14
CA GLY A 37 9.56 2.62 -13.97
C GLY A 37 10.40 1.42 -13.58
N TYR A 38 9.88 0.25 -13.84
CA TYR A 38 10.62 -1.00 -13.74
C TYR A 38 9.98 -2.10 -14.60
N ILE A 39 10.80 -3.04 -15.01
CA ILE A 39 10.35 -4.33 -15.53
C ILE A 39 10.47 -5.34 -14.39
N LYS A 40 9.38 -6.07 -14.09
CA LYS A 40 9.36 -7.20 -13.15
C LYS A 40 8.91 -8.45 -13.91
N ALA A 41 9.71 -9.50 -13.82
CA ALA A 41 9.31 -10.85 -14.22
C ALA A 41 9.25 -11.70 -12.95
N GLU A 42 8.16 -12.43 -12.79
CA GLU A 42 7.90 -13.25 -11.61
C GLU A 42 7.35 -14.62 -11.99
N GLY A 43 7.59 -15.60 -11.15
CA GLY A 43 6.96 -16.92 -11.20
C GLY A 43 6.51 -17.28 -9.80
N VAL A 44 5.24 -17.65 -9.66
CA VAL A 44 4.60 -18.01 -8.39
C VAL A 44 4.21 -19.48 -8.45
N PHE A 45 4.76 -20.27 -7.53
CA PHE A 45 4.37 -21.64 -7.25
C PHE A 45 3.38 -21.61 -6.09
N SER A 46 2.15 -21.98 -6.35
CA SER A 46 1.07 -22.04 -5.36
C SER A 46 0.79 -23.46 -4.94
N SER A 47 0.61 -23.68 -3.65
CA SER A 47 0.20 -24.95 -3.06
C SER A 47 -0.98 -24.69 -2.12
N PRO A 48 -2.18 -24.51 -2.67
CA PRO A 48 -3.40 -24.30 -1.90
C PRO A 48 -3.76 -25.53 -1.07
N ASP A 49 -4.42 -25.32 0.08
CA ASP A 49 -4.84 -26.43 0.95
C ASP A 49 -5.94 -27.32 0.35
N ASP A 50 -6.74 -26.75 -0.56
CA ASP A 50 -7.97 -27.38 -1.08
C ASP A 50 -7.96 -27.64 -2.61
N LYS A 51 -6.83 -27.39 -3.27
CA LYS A 51 -6.66 -27.56 -4.72
C LYS A 51 -5.29 -28.13 -5.08
N ASP A 52 -5.14 -28.55 -6.32
CA ASP A 52 -3.85 -28.93 -6.89
C ASP A 52 -2.89 -27.73 -6.93
N SER A 53 -1.59 -28.04 -6.80
CA SER A 53 -0.53 -27.05 -6.92
C SER A 53 -0.48 -26.48 -8.33
N ASP A 54 -0.18 -25.20 -8.46
CA ASP A 54 -0.14 -24.45 -9.72
C ASP A 54 1.13 -23.60 -9.83
N PHE A 55 1.47 -23.25 -11.08
CA PHE A 55 2.55 -22.30 -11.39
C PHE A 55 2.05 -21.24 -12.33
N GLU A 56 2.20 -19.97 -11.92
CA GLU A 56 1.89 -18.81 -12.75
C GLU A 56 3.15 -17.96 -12.99
N GLY A 57 3.41 -17.65 -14.27
CA GLY A 57 4.41 -16.66 -14.66
C GLY A 57 3.76 -15.34 -15.05
N SER A 58 4.31 -14.20 -14.59
CA SER A 58 3.76 -12.89 -14.88
C SER A 58 4.83 -11.82 -15.09
N THR A 59 4.47 -10.81 -15.89
CA THR A 59 5.21 -9.55 -16.01
C THR A 59 4.30 -8.34 -15.79
N ARG A 60 3.05 -8.58 -15.37
CA ARG A 60 1.97 -7.56 -15.27
C ARG A 60 2.27 -6.49 -14.23
N GLU A 61 3.11 -6.77 -13.24
CA GLU A 61 3.52 -5.80 -12.22
C GLU A 61 4.53 -4.76 -12.73
N SER A 62 5.07 -4.95 -13.94
CA SER A 62 5.94 -3.95 -14.58
C SER A 62 5.23 -2.61 -14.69
N ARG A 63 5.99 -1.51 -14.53
CA ARG A 63 5.43 -0.15 -14.49
C ARG A 63 6.18 0.78 -15.40
N ILE A 64 5.43 1.75 -15.93
CA ILE A 64 5.98 2.91 -16.62
C ILE A 64 5.36 4.17 -16.04
N ASN A 65 6.17 5.21 -15.85
CA ASN A 65 5.68 6.50 -15.40
C ASN A 65 6.34 7.66 -16.16
N PHE A 66 5.62 8.78 -16.21
CA PHE A 66 6.09 10.06 -16.70
C PHE A 66 5.90 11.11 -15.61
N LYS A 67 6.91 11.94 -15.45
CA LYS A 67 6.92 13.04 -14.48
C LYS A 67 7.32 14.34 -15.18
N ALA A 68 6.45 15.33 -15.16
CA ALA A 68 6.74 16.69 -15.56
C ALA A 68 6.94 17.54 -14.31
N THR A 69 8.07 18.24 -14.22
CA THR A 69 8.37 19.17 -13.12
C THR A 69 8.70 20.53 -13.69
N THR A 70 8.08 21.59 -13.18
CA THR A 70 8.32 22.96 -13.59
C THR A 70 8.33 23.91 -12.39
N LEU A 71 9.03 25.05 -12.50
CA LEU A 71 8.95 26.14 -11.57
C LEU A 71 8.00 27.21 -12.13
N VAL A 72 6.97 27.57 -11.36
CA VAL A 72 6.00 28.61 -11.70
C VAL A 72 5.91 29.57 -10.53
N SER A 73 6.34 30.81 -10.70
CA SER A 73 6.34 31.82 -9.60
C SER A 73 6.98 31.29 -8.31
N ASP A 74 8.17 30.72 -8.43
CA ASP A 74 8.97 30.12 -7.35
C ASP A 74 8.34 28.87 -6.68
N LYS A 75 7.22 28.38 -7.19
CA LYS A 75 6.58 27.13 -6.75
C LYS A 75 6.95 25.97 -7.66
N LYS A 76 7.31 24.85 -7.03
CA LYS A 76 7.52 23.59 -7.74
C LYS A 76 6.18 22.94 -8.04
N VAL A 77 5.86 22.83 -9.32
CA VAL A 77 4.67 22.11 -9.81
C VAL A 77 5.14 20.78 -10.41
N THR A 78 4.51 19.69 -9.99
CA THR A 78 4.80 18.34 -10.49
C THR A 78 3.52 17.70 -10.99
N GLY A 79 3.50 17.27 -12.25
CA GLY A 79 2.53 16.34 -12.79
C GLY A 79 3.14 14.95 -12.86
N PHE A 80 2.40 13.92 -12.47
CA PHE A 80 2.86 12.54 -12.49
C PHE A 80 1.78 11.60 -12.97
N ILE A 81 2.14 10.65 -13.85
CA ILE A 81 1.27 9.57 -14.31
C ILE A 81 2.04 8.26 -14.31
N GLU A 82 1.43 7.18 -13.82
CA GLU A 82 2.00 5.83 -13.80
C GLU A 82 0.94 4.79 -14.15
N GLY A 83 1.34 3.79 -14.94
CA GLY A 83 0.53 2.62 -15.23
C GLY A 83 1.26 1.31 -14.98
N ASP A 84 0.50 0.22 -14.76
CA ASP A 84 0.92 -1.18 -14.80
C ASP A 84 0.04 -1.96 -15.79
N PHE A 85 0.23 -3.29 -15.89
CA PHE A 85 -0.45 -4.11 -16.89
C PHE A 85 -1.52 -5.04 -16.28
N TYR A 86 -2.17 -4.63 -15.20
CA TYR A 86 -3.27 -5.33 -14.55
C TYR A 86 -4.67 -4.83 -14.99
N GLY A 87 -4.80 -4.10 -16.09
CA GLY A 87 -6.06 -3.45 -16.48
C GLY A 87 -7.24 -4.39 -16.67
N ASN A 88 -6.99 -5.60 -17.16
CA ASN A 88 -8.01 -6.62 -17.38
C ASN A 88 -7.77 -7.90 -16.55
N TYR A 89 -7.06 -7.78 -15.42
CA TYR A 89 -6.78 -8.94 -14.58
C TYR A 89 -8.03 -9.36 -13.81
N THR A 90 -8.54 -10.54 -14.12
CA THR A 90 -9.70 -11.19 -13.47
C THR A 90 -9.32 -12.48 -12.76
N GLY A 91 -8.03 -12.77 -12.62
CA GLY A 91 -7.48 -14.01 -12.12
C GLY A 91 -6.50 -14.65 -13.11
N TYR A 92 -6.15 -15.91 -12.89
CA TYR A 92 -5.11 -16.65 -13.62
C TYR A 92 -5.35 -16.78 -15.13
N ASP A 93 -6.58 -16.71 -15.60
CA ASP A 93 -6.95 -16.85 -17.02
C ASP A 93 -7.26 -15.50 -17.69
N SER A 94 -6.52 -14.48 -17.36
CA SER A 94 -6.73 -13.18 -17.97
C SER A 94 -5.94 -13.07 -19.27
N GLY A 95 -6.61 -12.72 -20.35
CA GLY A 95 -6.06 -12.53 -21.68
C GLY A 95 -4.86 -11.55 -21.77
N THR A 96 -4.66 -10.94 -22.93
CA THR A 96 -3.56 -9.99 -23.16
C THR A 96 -3.51 -8.88 -22.09
N PRO A 97 -2.34 -8.62 -21.47
CA PRO A 97 -2.19 -7.57 -20.46
C PRO A 97 -2.62 -6.21 -20.98
N GLU A 98 -3.45 -5.50 -20.22
CA GLU A 98 -3.89 -4.14 -20.51
C GLU A 98 -3.34 -3.15 -19.50
N LEU A 99 -3.07 -1.92 -19.97
CA LEU A 99 -2.56 -0.85 -19.12
C LEU A 99 -3.63 -0.40 -18.12
N ARG A 100 -3.26 -0.37 -16.83
CA ARG A 100 -4.09 0.16 -15.75
C ARG A 100 -3.48 1.44 -15.19
N LEU A 101 -4.29 2.49 -15.04
CA LEU A 101 -3.87 3.72 -14.38
C LEU A 101 -3.66 3.48 -12.88
N ARG A 102 -2.45 3.70 -12.41
CA ARG A 102 -2.08 3.59 -10.99
C ARG A 102 -2.07 4.94 -10.29
N HIS A 103 -1.39 5.89 -10.90
CA HIS A 103 -1.25 7.25 -10.40
C HIS A 103 -1.49 8.25 -11.52
N ALA A 104 -2.21 9.32 -11.22
CA ALA A 104 -2.36 10.51 -12.04
C ALA A 104 -2.63 11.69 -11.11
N TYR A 105 -1.61 12.48 -10.78
CA TYR A 105 -1.75 13.57 -9.82
C TYR A 105 -0.95 14.80 -10.18
N LEU A 106 -1.41 15.93 -9.66
CA LEU A 106 -0.72 17.20 -9.62
C LEU A 106 -0.26 17.48 -8.18
N GLN A 107 0.97 17.94 -8.02
CA GLN A 107 1.48 18.40 -6.74
C GLN A 107 2.02 19.83 -6.85
N VAL A 108 1.62 20.68 -5.90
CA VAL A 108 2.15 22.03 -5.71
C VAL A 108 2.51 22.22 -4.24
N ASP A 109 3.77 22.46 -3.95
CA ASP A 109 4.28 22.58 -2.57
C ASP A 109 3.83 21.40 -1.67
N HIS A 110 2.93 21.68 -0.71
CA HIS A 110 2.41 20.75 0.27
C HIS A 110 1.12 20.04 -0.15
N VAL A 111 0.53 20.44 -1.26
CA VAL A 111 -0.77 19.94 -1.74
C VAL A 111 -0.57 18.99 -2.89
N THR A 112 -1.23 17.83 -2.84
CA THR A 112 -1.30 16.86 -3.93
C THR A 112 -2.77 16.55 -4.21
N VAL A 113 -3.17 16.59 -5.49
CA VAL A 113 -4.55 16.30 -5.94
C VAL A 113 -4.51 15.32 -7.10
N GLY A 114 -5.36 14.31 -7.06
CA GLY A 114 -5.53 13.32 -8.12
C GLY A 114 -5.51 11.88 -7.60
N LYS A 115 -5.41 10.92 -8.52
CA LYS A 115 -5.31 9.50 -8.19
C LYS A 115 -3.92 9.17 -7.67
N THR A 116 -3.82 8.81 -6.38
CA THR A 116 -2.57 8.34 -5.76
C THR A 116 -2.87 7.48 -4.53
N TRP A 117 -1.85 7.15 -3.74
CA TRP A 117 -2.03 6.39 -2.52
C TRP A 117 -3.02 7.06 -1.57
N ASN A 118 -3.86 6.27 -0.91
CA ASN A 118 -4.76 6.76 0.13
C ASN A 118 -3.99 7.18 1.41
N GLY A 119 -4.68 7.83 2.34
CA GLY A 119 -4.09 8.31 3.58
C GLY A 119 -3.60 7.20 4.49
N GLN A 120 -4.30 6.08 4.52
CA GLN A 120 -3.94 4.90 5.32
C GLN A 120 -2.65 4.24 4.82
N PHE A 121 -2.44 4.19 3.49
CA PHE A 121 -1.19 3.69 2.93
C PHE A 121 0.02 4.52 3.38
N PHE A 122 -0.10 5.85 3.32
CA PHE A 122 0.98 6.74 3.81
C PHE A 122 1.23 6.60 5.30
N ALA A 123 0.22 6.23 6.07
CA ALA A 123 0.38 6.01 7.50
C ALA A 123 1.18 4.76 7.84
N VAL A 124 1.00 3.67 7.11
CA VAL A 124 1.50 2.34 7.48
C VAL A 124 2.65 1.87 6.60
N ALA A 125 2.50 1.94 5.27
CA ALA A 125 3.43 1.33 4.33
C ALA A 125 4.89 1.76 4.47
N PRO A 126 5.23 3.04 4.76
CA PRO A 126 6.62 3.45 4.94
C PRO A 126 7.34 2.80 6.12
N ARG A 127 6.60 2.18 7.04
CA ARG A 127 7.14 1.54 8.25
C ARG A 127 7.18 0.01 8.14
N LEU A 128 6.69 -0.59 7.06
CA LEU A 128 6.66 -2.04 6.88
C LEU A 128 7.96 -2.61 6.31
N THR A 129 8.12 -3.93 6.41
CA THR A 129 9.21 -4.66 5.75
C THR A 129 9.00 -4.71 4.24
N GLU A 130 10.09 -4.89 3.50
CA GLU A 130 10.06 -5.06 2.06
C GLU A 130 9.52 -6.44 1.67
N GLN A 131 8.66 -6.49 0.66
CA GLN A 131 8.06 -7.69 0.11
C GLN A 131 8.27 -7.73 -1.41
N LEU A 132 8.27 -8.92 -2.02
CA LEU A 132 8.44 -9.06 -3.46
C LEU A 132 7.17 -8.65 -4.19
N ASP A 133 6.03 -9.10 -3.70
CA ASP A 133 4.72 -8.81 -4.26
C ASP A 133 3.93 -7.90 -3.32
N PHE A 134 3.55 -6.73 -3.82
CA PHE A 134 2.73 -5.79 -3.08
C PHE A 134 1.34 -6.35 -2.73
N TYR A 135 0.76 -7.15 -3.61
CA TYR A 135 -0.55 -7.77 -3.40
C TYR A 135 -0.49 -9.07 -2.58
N GLY A 136 0.70 -9.63 -2.39
CA GLY A 136 0.90 -10.88 -1.68
C GLY A 136 0.59 -10.84 -0.19
N THR A 137 0.49 -9.67 0.41
CA THR A 137 0.35 -9.54 1.86
C THR A 137 -1.05 -9.86 2.37
N GLY A 138 -2.10 -9.67 1.55
CA GLY A 138 -3.49 -9.88 1.95
C GLY A 138 -4.03 -8.94 3.04
N PHE A 139 -3.18 -8.11 3.64
CA PHE A 139 -3.57 -7.13 4.66
C PHE A 139 -3.61 -5.74 4.04
N GLY A 140 -4.68 -5.01 4.28
CA GLY A 140 -4.94 -3.71 3.68
C GLY A 140 -3.97 -2.61 4.09
N THR A 141 -4.29 -1.40 3.70
CA THR A 141 -3.43 -0.23 3.90
C THR A 141 -3.27 0.18 5.36
N ILE A 142 -4.12 -0.28 6.27
CA ILE A 142 -4.01 -0.05 7.71
C ILE A 142 -3.04 -1.04 8.36
N ALA A 143 -3.11 -2.32 8.00
CA ALA A 143 -2.26 -3.37 8.56
C ALA A 143 -1.17 -3.84 7.60
N GLY A 144 -1.12 -3.30 6.39
CA GLY A 144 -0.17 -3.71 5.36
C GLY A 144 -0.51 -3.15 4.00
N SER A 145 -0.46 -3.97 2.96
CA SER A 145 -0.85 -3.61 1.62
C SER A 145 -2.29 -4.03 1.31
N GLY A 146 -3.00 -3.27 0.51
CA GLY A 146 -4.36 -3.57 0.09
C GLY A 146 -4.66 -3.10 -1.32
N ILE A 147 -5.69 -3.69 -1.90
CA ILE A 147 -6.10 -3.45 -3.29
C ILE A 147 -6.59 -2.02 -3.47
N TYR A 148 -7.31 -1.50 -2.50
CA TYR A 148 -7.90 -0.17 -2.54
C TYR A 148 -6.96 0.94 -2.06
N ALA A 149 -5.66 0.74 -2.23
CA ALA A 149 -4.65 1.70 -1.81
C ALA A 149 -4.66 3.01 -2.61
N ARG A 150 -5.39 3.09 -3.74
CA ARG A 150 -5.42 4.25 -4.65
C ARG A 150 -6.83 4.61 -5.08
N PRO A 151 -7.56 5.41 -4.28
CA PRO A 151 -8.85 5.99 -4.67
C PRO A 151 -8.75 6.77 -5.98
N ASP A 152 -9.86 6.98 -6.68
CA ASP A 152 -9.87 7.69 -7.95
C ASP A 152 -9.56 9.17 -7.79
N LEU A 153 -9.88 9.75 -6.64
CA LEU A 153 -9.49 11.10 -6.30
C LEU A 153 -9.00 11.18 -4.85
N THR A 154 -7.85 11.83 -4.66
CA THR A 154 -7.32 12.17 -3.34
C THR A 154 -6.92 13.64 -3.29
N LEU A 155 -7.11 14.28 -2.15
CA LEU A 155 -6.52 15.55 -1.78
C LEU A 155 -5.64 15.35 -0.56
N HIS A 156 -4.35 15.56 -0.69
CA HIS A 156 -3.41 15.53 0.43
C HIS A 156 -2.86 16.92 0.73
N TYR A 157 -2.79 17.24 2.01
CA TYR A 157 -1.93 18.31 2.52
C TYR A 157 -0.90 17.69 3.46
N ALA A 158 0.41 17.87 3.19
CA ALA A 158 1.47 17.29 4.00
C ALA A 158 2.52 18.33 4.39
N ASN A 159 2.74 18.52 5.70
CA ASN A 159 3.71 19.48 6.22
C ASN A 159 4.24 19.06 7.61
N LYS A 160 5.57 19.06 7.79
CA LYS A 160 6.24 18.84 9.09
C LYS A 160 5.75 17.61 9.85
N GLY A 161 5.65 16.47 9.16
CA GLY A 161 5.18 15.21 9.74
C GLY A 161 3.67 15.04 9.73
N PHE A 162 2.88 16.10 9.70
CA PHE A 162 1.44 16.03 9.56
C PHE A 162 1.03 15.77 8.10
N ARG A 163 0.02 14.92 7.93
CA ARG A 163 -0.70 14.73 6.68
C ARG A 163 -2.19 14.71 6.97
N PHE A 164 -2.92 15.50 6.21
CA PHE A 164 -4.36 15.40 6.07
C PHE A 164 -4.68 14.86 4.69
N THR A 165 -5.64 13.95 4.61
CA THR A 165 -6.13 13.38 3.35
C THR A 165 -7.66 13.42 3.36
N ALA A 166 -8.25 13.93 2.28
CA ALA A 166 -9.63 13.67 1.90
C ALA A 166 -9.58 12.84 0.60
N GLN A 167 -10.33 11.76 0.55
CA GLN A 167 -10.26 10.82 -0.56
C GLN A 167 -11.63 10.29 -0.96
N ASP A 168 -11.75 9.97 -2.23
CA ASP A 168 -12.92 9.31 -2.78
C ASP A 168 -13.21 8.03 -2.01
N PRO A 169 -14.43 7.81 -1.52
CA PRO A 169 -14.77 6.60 -0.80
C PRO A 169 -14.59 5.38 -1.69
N ILE A 170 -14.12 4.30 -1.09
CA ILE A 170 -13.96 3.03 -1.83
C ILE A 170 -15.32 2.37 -2.07
N SER A 171 -16.31 2.72 -1.27
CA SER A 171 -17.71 2.32 -1.45
C SER A 171 -18.47 3.38 -2.26
N ASP A 172 -19.10 2.99 -3.35
CA ASP A 172 -19.86 3.90 -4.21
C ASP A 172 -21.10 4.52 -3.52
N ASP A 173 -21.46 4.05 -2.33
CA ASP A 173 -22.68 4.43 -1.61
C ASP A 173 -22.42 5.31 -0.38
N ALA A 174 -21.29 5.99 -0.31
CA ALA A 174 -20.97 6.92 0.77
C ALA A 174 -21.39 8.36 0.41
N ASN A 175 -21.90 9.13 1.39
CA ASN A 175 -22.29 10.51 1.20
C ASN A 175 -21.14 11.51 1.40
N LEU A 176 -20.06 11.09 2.07
CA LEU A 176 -18.92 11.93 2.42
C LEU A 176 -17.60 11.28 2.01
N PRO A 177 -16.58 12.08 1.66
CA PRO A 177 -15.25 11.56 1.41
C PRO A 177 -14.65 10.93 2.69
N ASP A 178 -13.84 9.88 2.51
CA ASP A 178 -13.05 9.33 3.60
C ASP A 178 -11.96 10.32 4.01
N MET A 179 -11.77 10.50 5.31
CA MET A 179 -10.83 11.44 5.90
C MET A 179 -9.75 10.71 6.69
N VAL A 180 -8.48 11.08 6.48
CA VAL A 180 -7.35 10.56 7.26
C VAL A 180 -6.48 11.69 7.74
N VAL A 181 -6.16 11.67 9.04
CA VAL A 181 -5.15 12.54 9.63
C VAL A 181 -4.03 11.68 10.16
N SER A 182 -2.78 11.99 9.83
CA SER A 182 -1.63 11.27 10.37
C SER A 182 -0.50 12.21 10.77
N TYR A 183 0.30 11.73 11.73
CA TYR A 183 1.55 12.36 12.14
C TYR A 183 2.67 11.33 12.13
N SER A 184 3.77 11.66 11.45
CA SER A 184 4.96 10.82 11.35
C SER A 184 6.18 11.56 11.88
N ASP A 185 7.02 10.88 12.65
CA ASP A 185 8.29 11.42 13.09
C ASP A 185 9.36 10.31 13.21
N ASP A 186 10.62 10.72 13.17
CA ASP A 186 11.77 9.85 13.36
C ASP A 186 12.65 10.40 14.50
N ILE A 187 12.69 9.69 15.63
CA ILE A 187 13.46 10.05 16.81
C ILE A 187 14.67 9.11 16.88
N SER A 188 15.83 9.58 16.45
CA SER A 188 17.07 8.78 16.37
C SER A 188 16.90 7.55 15.47
N ASN A 189 16.90 6.35 16.05
CA ASN A 189 16.73 5.09 15.35
C ASN A 189 15.29 4.54 15.38
N PHE A 190 14.35 5.27 15.99
CA PHE A 190 12.94 4.91 16.10
C PHE A 190 12.07 5.85 15.27
N GLY A 191 11.37 5.30 14.29
CA GLY A 191 10.38 6.01 13.50
C GLY A 191 8.97 5.52 13.80
N TYR A 192 8.00 6.43 13.82
CA TYR A 192 6.60 6.08 14.04
C TYR A 192 5.67 6.92 13.16
N THR A 193 4.49 6.38 12.94
CA THR A 193 3.36 7.09 12.32
C THR A 193 2.09 6.71 13.07
N LEU A 194 1.38 7.73 13.58
CA LEU A 194 0.06 7.59 14.17
C LEU A 194 -0.96 8.15 13.19
N ALA A 195 -2.09 7.47 13.01
CA ALA A 195 -3.16 7.94 12.15
C ALA A 195 -4.54 7.67 12.72
N ALA A 196 -5.49 8.53 12.35
CA ALA A 196 -6.92 8.36 12.57
C ALA A 196 -7.63 8.46 11.22
N THR A 197 -8.62 7.59 11.01
CA THR A 197 -9.48 7.52 9.84
C THR A 197 -10.92 7.72 10.25
N ALA A 198 -11.67 8.50 9.48
CA ALA A 198 -13.12 8.63 9.59
C ALA A 198 -13.72 8.44 8.19
N ARG A 199 -14.77 7.66 8.09
CA ARG A 199 -15.46 7.40 6.81
C ARG A 199 -16.96 7.23 7.02
N ASP A 200 -17.69 7.48 5.96
CA ASP A 200 -19.11 7.20 5.84
C ASP A 200 -19.26 5.78 5.28
N ALA A 201 -19.48 4.80 6.19
CA ALA A 201 -19.53 3.39 5.80
C ALA A 201 -20.97 2.97 5.53
N ASN A 202 -21.23 2.30 4.42
CA ASN A 202 -22.54 1.78 4.08
C ASN A 202 -22.91 0.60 4.99
N THR A 203 -24.01 0.72 5.73
CA THR A 203 -24.61 -0.32 6.56
C THR A 203 -25.91 -0.85 5.97
N GLY A 204 -26.35 -0.32 4.83
CA GLY A 204 -27.64 -0.66 4.19
C GLY A 204 -27.78 -2.13 3.85
N ILE A 205 -29.00 -2.63 3.97
CA ILE A 205 -29.41 -3.99 3.65
C ILE A 205 -30.30 -3.96 2.42
N ASN A 206 -30.06 -4.83 1.43
CA ASN A 206 -30.93 -4.99 0.24
C ASN A 206 -31.17 -3.70 -0.55
N ASP A 207 -30.12 -3.07 -1.04
CA ASP A 207 -30.14 -1.85 -1.88
C ASP A 207 -30.66 -0.57 -1.14
N ASP A 208 -30.99 -0.64 0.14
CA ASP A 208 -31.24 0.57 0.92
C ASP A 208 -29.91 1.22 1.28
N LEU A 209 -29.75 2.49 0.92
CA LEU A 209 -28.59 3.27 1.32
C LEU A 209 -28.80 3.75 2.76
N ASP A 210 -28.07 3.16 3.68
CA ASP A 210 -27.92 3.64 5.06
C ASP A 210 -26.44 3.73 5.38
N THR A 211 -26.03 4.78 6.05
CA THR A 211 -24.61 5.01 6.33
C THR A 211 -24.39 5.36 7.79
N GLU A 212 -23.30 4.83 8.35
CA GLU A 212 -22.84 5.14 9.69
C GLU A 212 -21.39 5.63 9.68
N LEU A 213 -21.04 6.43 10.68
CA LEU A 213 -19.69 6.95 10.83
C LEU A 213 -18.73 5.86 11.34
N GLY A 214 -17.96 5.28 10.42
CA GLY A 214 -16.85 4.39 10.74
C GLY A 214 -15.63 5.17 11.22
N LEU A 215 -14.99 4.71 12.30
CA LEU A 215 -13.79 5.32 12.89
C LEU A 215 -12.71 4.28 13.09
N GLY A 216 -11.46 4.66 12.77
CA GLY A 216 -10.31 3.80 12.98
C GLY A 216 -9.07 4.56 13.39
N VAL A 217 -8.19 3.89 14.13
CA VAL A 217 -6.87 4.42 14.51
C VAL A 217 -5.79 3.40 14.19
N SER A 218 -4.62 3.87 13.83
CA SER A 218 -3.46 3.01 13.55
C SER A 218 -2.16 3.60 14.05
N LEU A 219 -1.23 2.73 14.41
CA LEU A 219 0.15 3.04 14.75
C LEU A 219 1.06 2.12 13.94
N ALA A 220 2.03 2.70 13.23
CA ALA A 220 3.09 1.97 12.57
C ALA A 220 4.45 2.43 13.07
N THR A 221 5.40 1.51 13.26
CA THR A 221 6.70 1.78 13.86
C THR A 221 7.82 1.06 13.11
N LYS A 222 9.02 1.65 13.20
CA LYS A 222 10.27 1.05 12.73
C LYS A 222 11.39 1.38 13.70
N LEU A 223 12.06 0.36 14.24
CA LEU A 223 13.24 0.48 15.10
C LEU A 223 14.47 -0.06 14.36
N THR A 224 15.43 0.80 14.06
CA THR A 224 16.68 0.41 13.40
C THR A 224 17.71 -0.06 14.41
N LEU A 225 18.25 -1.27 14.24
CA LEU A 225 19.17 -1.97 15.12
C LEU A 225 20.39 -2.44 14.32
N GLY A 226 21.40 -1.59 14.22
CA GLY A 226 22.60 -1.89 13.43
C GLY A 226 22.29 -2.22 11.96
N LYS A 227 22.54 -3.46 11.54
CA LYS A 227 22.22 -3.94 10.18
C LYS A 227 20.78 -4.43 10.01
N GLY A 228 19.99 -4.43 11.07
CA GLY A 228 18.60 -4.87 11.04
C GLY A 228 17.63 -3.77 11.42
N SER A 229 16.35 -4.04 11.23
CA SER A 229 15.25 -3.21 11.72
C SER A 229 14.04 -4.06 12.09
N LEU A 230 13.44 -3.73 13.24
CA LEU A 230 12.14 -4.24 13.65
C LEU A 230 11.05 -3.30 13.12
N HIS A 231 9.95 -3.88 12.68
CA HIS A 231 8.80 -3.20 12.12
C HIS A 231 7.56 -3.69 12.84
N GLY A 232 6.64 -2.79 13.13
CA GLY A 232 5.38 -3.13 13.77
C GLY A 232 4.27 -2.21 13.30
N SER A 233 3.08 -2.75 13.16
CA SER A 233 1.87 -1.95 12.97
C SER A 233 0.70 -2.57 13.70
N ILE A 234 -0.22 -1.73 14.15
CA ILE A 234 -1.50 -2.12 14.73
C ILE A 234 -2.55 -1.13 14.29
N TYR A 235 -3.76 -1.62 14.04
CA TYR A 235 -4.93 -0.79 13.89
C TYR A 235 -6.14 -1.39 14.59
N THR A 236 -7.10 -0.55 14.92
CA THR A 236 -8.42 -0.96 15.35
C THR A 236 -9.45 0.06 14.86
N GLY A 237 -10.67 -0.37 14.61
CA GLY A 237 -11.75 0.50 14.17
C GLY A 237 -13.01 -0.27 13.79
N GLU A 238 -14.07 0.47 13.53
CA GLU A 238 -15.36 -0.01 13.04
C GLU A 238 -15.61 0.49 11.63
N GLY A 239 -16.14 -0.36 10.75
CA GLY A 239 -16.37 -0.02 9.36
C GLY A 239 -15.08 0.19 8.55
N MET A 240 -13.98 -0.48 8.91
CA MET A 240 -12.66 -0.32 8.30
C MET A 240 -12.25 -1.48 7.39
N GLY A 241 -13.16 -2.38 7.06
CA GLY A 241 -12.89 -3.62 6.34
C GLY A 241 -12.24 -3.42 4.98
N VAL A 242 -12.67 -2.43 4.22
CA VAL A 242 -12.07 -2.11 2.92
C VAL A 242 -10.59 -1.75 3.02
N TYR A 243 -10.15 -1.18 4.15
CA TYR A 243 -8.76 -0.80 4.38
C TYR A 243 -7.92 -1.92 4.97
N SER A 244 -8.53 -2.98 5.50
CA SER A 244 -7.81 -4.18 5.93
C SER A 244 -7.33 -5.03 4.75
N GLY A 245 -7.92 -4.86 3.57
CA GLY A 245 -7.63 -5.62 2.37
C GLY A 245 -8.28 -7.00 2.33
N LEU A 246 -9.23 -7.24 3.21
CA LEU A 246 -9.96 -8.52 3.30
C LEU A 246 -11.22 -8.51 2.44
N CYS A 247 -11.76 -7.33 2.15
CA CYS A 247 -12.99 -7.15 1.40
C CYS A 247 -12.70 -6.49 0.07
N THR A 248 -12.69 -7.26 -0.99
CA THR A 248 -12.47 -6.71 -2.33
C THR A 248 -13.71 -6.72 -3.19
N THR A 249 -14.65 -7.57 -2.88
CA THR A 249 -15.86 -7.76 -3.70
C THR A 249 -17.14 -7.65 -2.88
N GLY A 250 -17.06 -7.84 -1.56
CA GLY A 250 -18.23 -7.81 -0.71
C GLY A 250 -18.79 -6.41 -0.49
N ALA A 251 -17.92 -5.42 -0.37
CA ALA A 251 -18.32 -4.02 -0.23
C ALA A 251 -18.90 -3.41 -1.52
N LEU A 252 -18.65 -4.04 -2.66
CA LEU A 252 -19.05 -3.53 -3.98
C LEU A 252 -20.26 -4.24 -4.57
N ASN A 253 -20.81 -5.27 -3.91
CA ASN A 253 -21.98 -6.00 -4.38
C ASN A 253 -23.16 -5.73 -3.45
N PRO A 254 -24.16 -4.94 -3.89
CA PRO A 254 -25.44 -4.84 -3.19
C PRO A 254 -25.99 -6.24 -2.92
N GLY A 255 -26.40 -6.49 -1.69
CA GLY A 255 -26.94 -7.79 -1.28
C GLY A 255 -25.91 -8.86 -0.89
N ASN A 256 -24.62 -8.57 -0.87
CA ASN A 256 -23.62 -9.44 -0.28
C ASN A 256 -23.49 -9.16 1.23
N THR A 257 -24.08 -10.02 2.03
CA THR A 257 -24.07 -9.96 3.50
C THR A 257 -22.69 -10.21 4.13
N ALA A 258 -21.67 -10.49 3.33
CA ALA A 258 -20.29 -10.65 3.76
C ALA A 258 -19.48 -9.34 3.58
N SER A 259 -20.09 -8.18 3.76
CA SER A 259 -19.37 -6.91 3.89
C SER A 259 -18.45 -7.00 5.11
N CYS A 260 -17.17 -6.63 4.95
CA CYS A 260 -16.29 -6.52 6.12
C CYS A 260 -16.39 -5.16 6.80
N ASP A 261 -17.24 -4.28 6.35
CA ASP A 261 -17.51 -2.98 6.96
C ASP A 261 -18.72 -3.04 7.87
N ALA A 262 -19.76 -3.79 7.46
CA ALA A 262 -21.02 -3.90 8.20
C ALA A 262 -21.64 -5.30 8.07
N GLU A 263 -22.38 -5.72 9.09
CA GLU A 263 -23.14 -6.96 9.12
C GLU A 263 -24.49 -6.69 9.81
N ASN A 264 -25.58 -7.19 9.23
CA ASN A 264 -26.94 -7.02 9.77
C ASN A 264 -27.36 -5.55 10.02
N GLY A 265 -26.81 -4.59 9.28
CA GLY A 265 -27.12 -3.17 9.41
C GLY A 265 -26.28 -2.42 10.46
N GLU A 266 -25.30 -3.06 11.09
CA GLU A 266 -24.40 -2.47 12.08
C GLU A 266 -22.95 -2.54 11.63
N LEU A 267 -22.11 -1.58 12.04
CA LEU A 267 -20.68 -1.57 11.71
C LEU A 267 -19.96 -2.74 12.42
N ILE A 268 -19.01 -3.34 11.71
CA ILE A 268 -18.16 -4.43 12.21
C ILE A 268 -16.86 -3.85 12.76
N SER A 269 -16.52 -4.24 14.00
CA SER A 269 -15.23 -3.95 14.61
C SER A 269 -14.13 -4.83 14.01
N GLN A 270 -12.95 -4.25 13.82
CA GLN A 270 -11.76 -4.96 13.37
C GLN A 270 -10.53 -4.55 14.17
N THR A 271 -9.64 -5.50 14.38
CA THR A 271 -8.30 -5.25 14.90
C THR A 271 -7.29 -6.02 14.06
N GLY A 272 -6.26 -5.34 13.60
CA GLY A 272 -5.19 -5.96 12.85
C GLY A 272 -3.83 -5.53 13.36
N PHE A 273 -2.85 -6.41 13.25
CA PHE A 273 -1.46 -6.09 13.56
C PHE A 273 -0.50 -6.77 12.60
N SER A 274 0.71 -6.22 12.48
CA SER A 274 1.82 -6.92 11.86
C SER A 274 3.11 -6.66 12.60
N VAL A 275 4.00 -7.65 12.58
CA VAL A 275 5.37 -7.56 13.07
C VAL A 275 6.31 -8.10 12.01
N GLY A 276 7.46 -7.46 11.83
CA GLY A 276 8.45 -7.88 10.85
C GLY A 276 9.87 -7.53 11.26
N TYR A 277 10.81 -8.22 10.65
CA TYR A 277 12.23 -7.96 10.80
C TYR A 277 12.90 -7.93 9.43
N ARG A 278 13.69 -6.89 9.19
CA ARG A 278 14.56 -6.79 8.02
C ARG A 278 16.01 -6.89 8.46
N HIS A 279 16.83 -7.63 7.71
CA HIS A 279 18.27 -7.71 7.91
C HIS A 279 19.06 -7.47 6.63
N VAL A 280 20.14 -6.69 6.73
CA VAL A 280 21.10 -6.46 5.65
C VAL A 280 22.34 -7.30 5.92
N PHE A 281 22.43 -8.48 5.29
CA PHE A 281 23.57 -9.41 5.45
C PHE A 281 24.83 -8.83 4.84
N THR A 282 24.70 -8.33 3.60
CA THR A 282 25.79 -7.66 2.85
C THR A 282 25.21 -6.44 2.13
N PRO A 283 26.04 -5.56 1.53
CA PRO A 283 25.53 -4.46 0.72
C PRO A 283 24.64 -4.90 -0.47
N LYS A 284 24.74 -6.18 -0.87
CA LYS A 284 23.96 -6.75 -1.98
C LYS A 284 22.88 -7.74 -1.55
N LEU A 285 22.87 -8.21 -0.30
CA LEU A 285 21.93 -9.24 0.16
C LEU A 285 21.16 -8.75 1.38
N ARG A 286 19.85 -8.73 1.28
CA ARG A 286 18.91 -8.41 2.36
C ARG A 286 17.80 -9.44 2.43
N GLY A 287 17.22 -9.59 3.60
CA GLY A 287 16.08 -10.47 3.83
C GLY A 287 15.09 -9.84 4.76
N ASN A 288 13.85 -10.25 4.65
CA ASN A 288 12.74 -9.80 5.47
C ASN A 288 11.92 -10.99 5.93
N MET A 289 11.32 -10.86 7.12
CA MET A 289 10.31 -11.77 7.64
C MET A 289 9.15 -10.91 8.15
N ARG A 290 7.92 -11.42 8.01
CA ARG A 290 6.73 -10.74 8.50
C ARG A 290 5.66 -11.74 8.91
N TYR A 291 4.98 -11.41 9.98
CA TYR A 291 3.69 -11.96 10.38
C TYR A 291 2.67 -10.83 10.45
N GLY A 292 1.46 -11.08 10.02
CA GLY A 292 0.35 -10.16 10.15
C GLY A 292 -0.95 -10.93 10.39
N GLU A 293 -1.88 -10.30 11.10
CA GLU A 293 -3.17 -10.87 11.44
C GLU A 293 -4.24 -9.79 11.50
N VAL A 294 -5.44 -10.13 11.07
CA VAL A 294 -6.64 -9.32 11.19
C VAL A 294 -7.74 -10.18 11.80
N ASN A 295 -8.36 -9.66 12.86
CA ASN A 295 -9.52 -10.24 13.52
C ASN A 295 -10.73 -9.35 13.23
N ILE A 296 -11.80 -9.97 12.77
CA ILE A 296 -13.06 -9.33 12.39
C ILE A 296 -14.11 -9.84 13.35
N ASP A 297 -14.74 -8.93 14.09
CA ASP A 297 -15.80 -9.22 15.05
C ASP A 297 -17.16 -9.31 14.31
N ASN A 298 -17.26 -10.32 13.44
CA ASN A 298 -18.48 -10.69 12.73
C ASN A 298 -19.08 -11.97 13.34
N GLU A 299 -20.29 -12.37 12.92
CA GLU A 299 -20.95 -13.59 13.42
C GLU A 299 -20.08 -14.85 13.30
N ALA A 300 -19.11 -14.86 12.39
CA ALA A 300 -18.22 -16.00 12.15
C ALA A 300 -16.89 -15.92 12.95
N ASP A 301 -16.64 -14.84 13.74
CA ASP A 301 -15.36 -14.59 14.43
C ASP A 301 -14.15 -14.76 13.49
N THR A 302 -14.19 -14.09 12.34
CA THR A 302 -13.23 -14.32 11.28
C THR A 302 -11.84 -13.83 11.67
N SER A 303 -10.83 -14.70 11.57
CA SER A 303 -9.43 -14.36 11.76
C SER A 303 -8.59 -14.80 10.56
N ILE A 304 -7.81 -13.89 10.01
CA ILE A 304 -6.97 -14.14 8.85
C ILE A 304 -5.54 -13.75 9.16
N ASN A 305 -4.59 -14.63 8.91
CA ASN A 305 -3.18 -14.34 9.09
C ASN A 305 -2.33 -14.68 7.87
N ILE A 306 -1.19 -14.01 7.77
CA ILE A 306 -0.16 -14.27 6.76
C ILE A 306 1.22 -14.28 7.39
N LYS A 307 2.04 -15.23 6.95
CA LYS A 307 3.47 -15.29 7.23
C LYS A 307 4.22 -15.12 5.93
N SER A 308 5.30 -14.37 5.94
CA SER A 308 6.18 -14.26 4.77
C SER A 308 7.65 -14.19 5.19
N ALA A 309 8.51 -14.69 4.32
CA ALA A 309 9.96 -14.56 4.45
C ALA A 309 10.59 -14.45 3.06
N ASN A 310 11.53 -13.52 2.88
CA ASN A 310 12.21 -13.34 1.60
C ASN A 310 13.71 -13.12 1.73
N LEU A 311 14.38 -13.36 0.60
CA LEU A 311 15.76 -12.94 0.35
C LEU A 311 15.80 -12.19 -0.98
N ILE A 312 16.46 -11.04 -0.99
CA ILE A 312 16.61 -10.18 -2.16
C ILE A 312 18.10 -9.89 -2.38
N TYR A 313 18.59 -10.25 -3.57
CA TYR A 313 19.97 -10.04 -3.99
C TYR A 313 20.03 -8.99 -5.10
N THR A 314 20.74 -7.88 -4.86
CA THR A 314 21.03 -6.85 -5.86
C THR A 314 22.20 -7.32 -6.71
N TYR A 315 21.91 -7.96 -7.86
CA TYR A 315 22.89 -8.52 -8.77
C TYR A 315 23.73 -7.43 -9.44
N LEU A 316 23.06 -6.43 -10.01
CA LEU A 316 23.64 -5.21 -10.58
C LEU A 316 22.94 -3.99 -9.95
N PRO A 317 23.48 -2.77 -10.07
CA PRO A 317 22.72 -1.58 -9.75
C PRO A 317 21.34 -1.64 -10.42
N ASP A 318 20.28 -1.35 -9.65
CA ASP A 318 18.88 -1.34 -10.09
C ASP A 318 18.30 -2.68 -10.57
N LEU A 319 19.06 -3.80 -10.51
CA LEU A 319 18.60 -5.15 -10.80
C LEU A 319 18.59 -6.02 -9.55
N ASP A 320 17.40 -6.27 -9.03
CA ASP A 320 17.16 -7.17 -7.92
C ASP A 320 16.65 -8.56 -8.40
N ILE A 321 17.13 -9.61 -7.76
CA ILE A 321 16.62 -10.99 -7.89
C ILE A 321 16.14 -11.39 -6.49
N GLY A 322 14.95 -11.95 -6.38
CA GLY A 322 14.37 -12.29 -5.09
C GLY A 322 13.64 -13.62 -5.08
N VAL A 323 13.52 -14.19 -3.87
CA VAL A 323 12.64 -15.30 -3.57
C VAL A 323 11.86 -14.96 -2.32
N GLU A 324 10.56 -15.23 -2.31
CA GLU A 324 9.66 -15.03 -1.16
C GLU A 324 8.77 -16.26 -0.97
N TRP A 325 8.71 -16.74 0.25
CA TRP A 325 7.73 -17.71 0.71
C TRP A 325 6.63 -16.99 1.48
N ARG A 326 5.38 -17.41 1.26
CA ARG A 326 4.18 -16.92 1.93
C ARG A 326 3.30 -18.09 2.35
N ASP A 327 2.61 -17.94 3.48
CA ASP A 327 1.62 -18.87 4.00
C ASP A 327 0.42 -18.08 4.53
N ARG A 328 -0.79 -18.39 4.04
CA ARG A 328 -2.04 -17.74 4.44
C ARG A 328 -2.96 -18.74 5.08
N SER A 329 -3.50 -18.38 6.26
CA SER A 329 -4.48 -19.23 6.96
C SER A 329 -5.82 -19.21 6.25
N ASP A 330 -6.20 -18.07 5.66
CA ASP A 330 -7.45 -17.88 4.93
C ASP A 330 -7.36 -16.64 4.02
N THR A 331 -8.40 -16.41 3.20
CA THR A 331 -8.56 -15.24 2.38
C THR A 331 -9.98 -15.10 1.88
N THR A 332 -10.48 -13.87 1.82
CA THR A 332 -11.74 -13.53 1.15
C THR A 332 -11.52 -13.12 -0.30
N LEU A 333 -10.26 -13.06 -0.75
CA LEU A 333 -9.88 -12.66 -2.11
C LEU A 333 -10.02 -13.85 -3.06
N PRO A 334 -10.84 -13.79 -4.10
CA PRO A 334 -11.07 -14.93 -5.00
C PRO A 334 -9.82 -15.37 -5.77
N TRP A 335 -8.83 -14.50 -5.91
CA TRP A 335 -7.54 -14.77 -6.57
C TRP A 335 -6.40 -15.06 -5.59
N ARG A 336 -6.65 -15.10 -4.29
CA ARG A 336 -5.70 -15.49 -3.25
C ARG A 336 -6.28 -16.65 -2.48
N GLN A 337 -5.59 -17.77 -2.45
CA GLN A 337 -6.06 -18.97 -1.81
C GLN A 337 -5.36 -19.16 -0.46
N LYS A 338 -6.03 -19.87 0.43
CA LYS A 338 -5.43 -20.42 1.64
C LYS A 338 -4.33 -21.40 1.25
N GLY A 339 -3.21 -21.38 1.99
CA GLY A 339 -2.07 -22.24 1.74
C GLY A 339 -0.78 -21.49 1.43
N GLN A 340 0.16 -22.20 0.85
CA GLN A 340 1.53 -21.71 0.65
C GLN A 340 1.80 -21.26 -0.77
N GLU A 341 2.67 -20.27 -0.89
CA GLU A 341 3.21 -19.79 -2.17
C GLU A 341 4.71 -19.55 -2.07
N VAL A 342 5.41 -19.81 -3.16
CA VAL A 342 6.81 -19.39 -3.34
C VAL A 342 6.89 -18.56 -4.62
N GLU A 343 7.28 -17.31 -4.48
CA GLU A 343 7.54 -16.40 -5.60
C GLU A 343 9.06 -16.29 -5.85
N ILE A 344 9.43 -16.33 -7.13
CA ILE A 344 10.74 -15.93 -7.61
C ILE A 344 10.59 -14.71 -8.53
N MET A 345 11.46 -13.73 -8.41
CA MET A 345 11.40 -12.54 -9.26
C MET A 345 12.74 -12.05 -9.74
N ALA A 346 12.73 -11.37 -10.89
CA ALA A 346 13.77 -10.43 -11.32
C ALA A 346 13.12 -9.07 -11.60
N LYS A 347 13.73 -7.98 -11.06
CA LYS A 347 13.18 -6.62 -11.15
C LYS A 347 14.27 -5.63 -11.48
N TYR A 348 14.16 -5.01 -12.65
CA TYR A 348 15.06 -3.96 -13.12
C TYR A 348 14.35 -2.60 -13.12
N LYS A 349 14.94 -1.62 -12.44
CA LYS A 349 14.45 -0.24 -12.33
C LYS A 349 15.20 0.67 -13.29
N PHE A 350 14.50 1.65 -13.89
CA PHE A 350 15.08 2.63 -14.81
C PHE A 350 14.43 4.01 -14.65
#